data_35ae14c2c221990aae4d40afb784ab3f
#
_entry.id   35ae14c2c221990aae4d40afb784ab3f
#
_cell.length_a   1.000
_cell.length_b   1.000
_cell.length_c   1.000
_cell.angle_alpha   90.00
_cell.angle_beta   90.00
_cell.angle_gamma   90.00
#
_symmetry.space_group_name_H-M   'P 1'
#
loop_
_entity.id
_entity.type
_entity.pdbx_description
1 polymer ?
#
loop_
_entity_poly.entity_id
_entity_poly.type
_entity_poly.pdbx_seq_one_letter_code
_entity_poly.pdbx_strand_id
1 'polypeptide(L)'
;SKDGRITVSAKKLYEIIKELPEEEILFSTRENDWVDLRCGKAHFNLVGLSPDEFPFFPAINDSTFLRLDGSLLREMVEMTSYAICHDETKYNLNGIFIKALEEESETRLRMVATDGHRLSMAEREVSDVTSPDLKNGVIFPKKGIFELKKIAEESNGEIMLTFLDNSAVVKKGDTLVLMRLVDGYFPDYTRVMPTDNDKTVTVNRENFFHSLRRMAILSSEKFKGIVMELKDGVMEISASNPELGEARETLEVRYTGPDLSVRFNARYLIDAVSVLDEEFVDLELKDELSPAVLRPHQARGFLSVIMPMRV
;
A
#
# COMPACT_ATOMS: atom_id res chain seq x y z
N SER A 1 -18.84 -37.22 22.84
CA SER A 1 -18.77 -36.44 21.61
C SER A 1 -18.21 -37.31 20.50
N LYS A 2 -18.71 -37.14 19.30
CA LYS A 2 -18.21 -37.83 18.10
C LYS A 2 -17.40 -36.81 17.29
N ASP A 3 -16.21 -37.20 16.86
CA ASP A 3 -15.42 -36.33 15.99
C ASP A 3 -16.12 -36.13 14.64
N GLY A 4 -16.08 -34.89 14.14
CA GLY A 4 -16.71 -34.52 12.88
C GLY A 4 -16.11 -33.24 12.31
N ARG A 5 -16.38 -32.97 11.04
CA ARG A 5 -15.99 -31.74 10.34
C ARG A 5 -17.20 -31.17 9.64
N ILE A 6 -17.32 -29.86 9.64
CA ILE A 6 -18.37 -29.11 8.95
C ILE A 6 -17.86 -27.72 8.61
N THR A 7 -18.27 -27.16 7.49
CA THR A 7 -17.99 -25.79 7.10
C THR A 7 -19.22 -24.92 7.34
N VAL A 8 -19.05 -23.80 8.06
CA VAL A 8 -20.11 -22.83 8.34
C VAL A 8 -19.63 -21.40 8.10
N SER A 9 -20.58 -20.48 7.90
CA SER A 9 -20.24 -19.05 7.81
C SER A 9 -19.67 -18.55 9.14
N ALA A 10 -18.36 -18.26 9.18
CA ALA A 10 -17.68 -17.75 10.36
C ALA A 10 -18.33 -16.46 10.90
N LYS A 11 -18.71 -15.54 9.98
CA LYS A 11 -19.38 -14.29 10.35
C LYS A 11 -20.70 -14.53 11.06
N LYS A 12 -21.55 -15.44 10.54
CA LYS A 12 -22.85 -15.74 11.12
C LYS A 12 -22.72 -16.48 12.44
N LEU A 13 -21.79 -17.43 12.51
CA LEU A 13 -21.50 -18.13 13.79
C LEU A 13 -21.01 -17.15 14.84
N TYR A 14 -20.10 -16.24 14.51
CA TYR A 14 -19.60 -15.22 15.42
C TYR A 14 -20.71 -14.27 15.88
N GLU A 15 -21.53 -13.75 14.97
CA GLU A 15 -22.68 -12.87 15.29
C GLU A 15 -23.63 -13.54 16.29
N ILE A 16 -23.93 -14.85 16.10
CA ILE A 16 -24.80 -15.61 16.99
C ILE A 16 -24.14 -15.80 18.36
N ILE A 17 -22.90 -16.30 18.40
CA ILE A 17 -22.22 -16.61 19.66
C ILE A 17 -22.05 -15.35 20.51
N LYS A 18 -21.79 -14.20 19.89
CA LYS A 18 -21.62 -12.91 20.58
C LYS A 18 -22.88 -12.47 21.34
N GLU A 19 -24.06 -12.83 20.87
CA GLU A 19 -25.36 -12.46 21.45
C GLU A 19 -25.94 -13.55 22.39
N LEU A 20 -25.28 -14.71 22.51
CA LEU A 20 -25.71 -15.77 23.44
C LEU A 20 -25.32 -15.42 24.87
N PRO A 21 -26.13 -15.89 25.88
CA PRO A 21 -25.75 -15.80 27.29
C PRO A 21 -24.51 -16.65 27.59
N GLU A 22 -23.82 -16.33 28.70
CA GLU A 22 -22.66 -17.10 29.18
C GLU A 22 -23.09 -18.47 29.75
N GLU A 23 -23.62 -19.33 28.87
CA GLU A 23 -24.05 -20.69 29.19
C GLU A 23 -23.36 -21.67 28.23
N GLU A 24 -23.55 -22.99 28.53
CA GLU A 24 -23.01 -24.05 27.67
C GLU A 24 -23.67 -24.01 26.29
N ILE A 25 -22.83 -24.06 25.25
CA ILE A 25 -23.28 -24.14 23.88
C ILE A 25 -23.17 -25.57 23.37
N LEU A 26 -24.30 -26.15 23.01
CA LEU A 26 -24.37 -27.46 22.39
C LEU A 26 -24.34 -27.28 20.86
N PHE A 27 -23.34 -27.88 20.25
CA PHE A 27 -23.12 -27.83 18.81
C PHE A 27 -23.23 -29.23 18.21
N SER A 28 -24.15 -29.44 17.30
CA SER A 28 -24.32 -30.72 16.62
C SER A 28 -24.59 -30.57 15.13
N THR A 29 -24.07 -31.50 14.35
CA THR A 29 -24.33 -31.59 12.90
C THR A 29 -25.48 -32.54 12.64
N ARG A 30 -26.32 -32.20 11.65
CA ARG A 30 -27.39 -33.06 11.12
C ARG A 30 -27.02 -33.60 9.74
N GLU A 31 -27.87 -34.49 9.23
CA GLU A 31 -27.83 -34.85 7.83
C GLU A 31 -27.99 -33.60 6.95
N ASN A 32 -27.40 -33.61 5.75
CA ASN A 32 -27.36 -32.49 4.82
C ASN A 32 -26.58 -31.26 5.29
N ASP A 33 -25.53 -31.45 6.08
CA ASP A 33 -24.60 -30.39 6.52
C ASP A 33 -25.25 -29.24 7.32
N TRP A 34 -26.44 -29.47 7.91
CA TRP A 34 -27.02 -28.51 8.83
C TRP A 34 -26.37 -28.60 10.22
N VAL A 35 -26.21 -27.45 10.82
CA VAL A 35 -25.69 -27.29 12.18
C VAL A 35 -26.78 -26.81 13.13
N ASP A 36 -27.00 -27.58 14.17
CA ASP A 36 -27.89 -27.26 15.29
C ASP A 36 -27.05 -26.69 16.44
N LEU A 37 -27.33 -25.45 16.82
CA LEU A 37 -26.66 -24.76 17.90
C LEU A 37 -27.69 -24.38 18.96
N ARG A 38 -27.48 -24.82 20.20
CA ARG A 38 -28.36 -24.57 21.36
C ARG A 38 -27.61 -23.96 22.49
N CYS A 39 -28.21 -22.96 23.14
CA CYS A 39 -27.71 -22.34 24.32
C CYS A 39 -28.91 -21.92 25.21
N GLY A 40 -29.09 -22.52 26.37
CA GLY A 40 -30.27 -22.32 27.18
C GLY A 40 -31.58 -22.56 26.40
N LYS A 41 -32.38 -21.51 26.24
CA LYS A 41 -33.63 -21.53 25.44
C LYS A 41 -33.45 -21.14 23.96
N ALA A 42 -32.26 -20.66 23.62
CA ALA A 42 -31.97 -20.24 22.23
C ALA A 42 -31.62 -21.46 21.40
N HIS A 43 -32.14 -21.48 20.15
CA HIS A 43 -31.94 -22.55 19.21
C HIS A 43 -31.78 -21.98 17.80
N PHE A 44 -30.66 -22.31 17.15
CA PHE A 44 -30.33 -21.88 15.81
C PHE A 44 -30.07 -23.11 14.91
N ASN A 45 -30.57 -23.05 13.71
CA ASN A 45 -30.22 -23.99 12.65
C ASN A 45 -29.48 -23.24 11.57
N LEU A 46 -28.20 -23.56 11.37
CA LEU A 46 -27.34 -22.95 10.36
C LEU A 46 -27.16 -23.90 9.19
N VAL A 47 -27.24 -23.36 8.00
CA VAL A 47 -26.85 -24.08 6.79
C VAL A 47 -25.33 -24.14 6.74
N GLY A 48 -24.78 -25.34 6.75
CA GLY A 48 -23.37 -25.59 6.52
C GLY A 48 -23.11 -26.05 5.09
N LEU A 49 -21.87 -26.36 4.81
CA LEU A 49 -21.37 -26.96 3.57
C LEU A 49 -20.53 -28.18 3.93
N SER A 50 -20.38 -29.10 2.99
CA SER A 50 -19.44 -30.20 3.15
C SER A 50 -18.04 -29.68 3.46
N PRO A 51 -17.29 -30.33 4.38
CA PRO A 51 -15.89 -29.97 4.61
C PRO A 51 -15.01 -30.13 3.36
N ASP A 52 -15.43 -30.95 2.39
CA ASP A 52 -14.74 -31.13 1.10
C ASP A 52 -14.84 -29.90 0.18
N GLU A 53 -15.80 -29.03 0.44
CA GLU A 53 -15.95 -27.73 -0.25
C GLU A 53 -15.10 -26.62 0.38
N PHE A 54 -14.47 -26.89 1.51
CA PHE A 54 -13.58 -25.91 2.14
C PHE A 54 -12.32 -25.75 1.28
N PRO A 55 -11.88 -24.49 1.00
CA PRO A 55 -10.69 -24.27 0.19
C PRO A 55 -9.49 -25.06 0.71
N PHE A 56 -8.87 -25.81 -0.20
CA PHE A 56 -7.67 -26.57 0.15
C PHE A 56 -6.50 -25.62 0.42
N PHE A 57 -5.85 -25.79 1.57
CA PHE A 57 -4.61 -25.09 1.86
C PHE A 57 -3.45 -26.01 1.43
N PRO A 58 -2.62 -25.58 0.48
CA PRO A 58 -1.56 -26.43 -0.06
C PRO A 58 -0.55 -26.80 1.04
N ALA A 59 0.02 -28.00 0.94
CA ALA A 59 1.14 -28.39 1.78
C ALA A 59 2.37 -27.55 1.38
N ILE A 60 2.96 -26.85 2.34
CA ILE A 60 4.10 -25.96 2.12
C ILE A 60 5.34 -26.58 2.73
N ASN A 61 6.42 -26.58 1.99
CA ASN A 61 7.71 -27.00 2.50
C ASN A 61 8.42 -25.80 3.14
N ASP A 62 8.76 -25.91 4.43
CA ASP A 62 9.42 -24.83 5.17
C ASP A 62 10.81 -24.44 4.60
N SER A 63 11.43 -25.27 3.77
CA SER A 63 12.71 -24.96 3.12
C SER A 63 12.62 -23.98 1.95
N THR A 64 11.41 -23.65 1.48
CA THR A 64 11.20 -22.75 0.33
C THR A 64 10.88 -21.32 0.74
N PHE A 65 10.81 -21.03 2.03
CA PHE A 65 10.50 -19.69 2.50
C PHE A 65 11.70 -18.75 2.44
N LEU A 66 11.45 -17.57 1.87
CA LEU A 66 12.30 -16.40 2.02
C LEU A 66 12.02 -15.75 3.37
N ARG A 67 13.06 -15.23 4.02
CA ARG A 67 12.96 -14.59 5.32
C ARG A 67 13.15 -13.08 5.16
N LEU A 68 12.20 -12.32 5.62
CA LEU A 68 12.20 -10.86 5.53
C LEU A 68 11.97 -10.26 6.92
N ASP A 69 12.63 -9.17 7.21
CA ASP A 69 12.33 -8.39 8.41
C ASP A 69 10.94 -7.77 8.31
N GLY A 70 10.09 -8.00 9.32
CA GLY A 70 8.71 -7.52 9.33
C GLY A 70 8.62 -5.99 9.39
N SER A 71 9.55 -5.33 10.09
CA SER A 71 9.56 -3.86 10.18
C SER A 71 9.92 -3.22 8.85
N LEU A 72 10.91 -3.77 8.15
CA LEU A 72 11.31 -3.35 6.81
C LEU A 72 10.17 -3.54 5.80
N LEU A 73 9.50 -4.68 5.85
CA LEU A 73 8.39 -4.98 4.96
C LEU A 73 7.20 -4.02 5.21
N ARG A 74 6.89 -3.75 6.49
CA ARG A 74 5.87 -2.78 6.88
C ARG A 74 6.18 -1.39 6.35
N GLU A 75 7.40 -0.90 6.57
CA GLU A 75 7.87 0.39 6.09
C GLU A 75 7.70 0.52 4.56
N MET A 76 8.17 -0.49 3.80
CA MET A 76 8.05 -0.47 2.34
C MET A 76 6.59 -0.49 1.86
N VAL A 77 5.72 -1.23 2.56
CA VAL A 77 4.27 -1.23 2.28
C VAL A 77 3.66 0.14 2.57
N GLU A 78 4.00 0.78 3.68
CA GLU A 78 3.51 2.12 4.04
C GLU A 78 3.94 3.16 3.00
N MET A 79 5.20 3.09 2.58
CA MET A 79 5.76 3.98 1.57
C MET A 79 5.12 3.85 0.19
N THR A 80 4.47 2.72 -0.13
CA THR A 80 3.96 2.48 -1.49
C THR A 80 2.44 2.35 -1.59
N SER A 81 1.78 1.85 -0.54
CA SER A 81 0.36 1.46 -0.61
C SER A 81 -0.61 2.62 -0.90
N TYR A 82 -0.25 3.87 -0.60
CA TYR A 82 -1.08 5.04 -0.89
C TYR A 82 -1.26 5.31 -2.40
N ALA A 83 -0.34 4.80 -3.22
CA ALA A 83 -0.36 4.96 -4.67
C ALA A 83 -1.07 3.80 -5.40
N ILE A 84 -1.60 2.80 -4.68
CA ILE A 84 -2.36 1.71 -5.29
C ILE A 84 -3.61 2.27 -5.98
N CYS A 85 -3.88 1.82 -7.21
CA CYS A 85 -5.08 2.17 -7.96
C CYS A 85 -6.33 1.63 -7.27
N HIS A 86 -7.39 2.45 -7.24
CA HIS A 86 -8.69 2.07 -6.68
C HIS A 86 -9.72 1.71 -7.76
N ASP A 87 -9.38 1.91 -9.03
CA ASP A 87 -10.21 1.57 -10.18
C ASP A 87 -10.06 0.08 -10.49
N GLU A 88 -11.11 -0.68 -10.23
CA GLU A 88 -11.13 -2.14 -10.43
C GLU A 88 -10.98 -2.54 -11.91
N THR A 89 -11.21 -1.62 -12.85
CA THR A 89 -11.00 -1.88 -14.28
C THR A 89 -9.51 -1.97 -14.64
N LYS A 90 -8.65 -1.34 -13.82
CA LYS A 90 -7.20 -1.38 -13.94
C LYS A 90 -6.61 -2.43 -13.00
N TYR A 91 -7.07 -3.68 -13.12
CA TYR A 91 -6.75 -4.76 -12.19
C TYR A 91 -5.24 -4.95 -11.94
N ASN A 92 -4.40 -4.77 -12.96
CA ASN A 92 -2.93 -4.88 -12.86
C ASN A 92 -2.27 -3.73 -12.07
N LEU A 93 -2.99 -2.65 -11.76
CA LEU A 93 -2.55 -1.57 -10.87
C LEU A 93 -3.20 -1.64 -9.49
N ASN A 94 -4.09 -2.62 -9.26
CA ASN A 94 -4.81 -2.78 -7.99
C ASN A 94 -4.02 -3.60 -6.97
N GLY A 95 -2.75 -3.24 -6.83
CA GLY A 95 -1.81 -3.90 -5.93
C GLY A 95 -0.44 -3.24 -5.92
N ILE A 96 0.52 -3.90 -5.27
CA ILE A 96 1.92 -3.49 -5.26
C ILE A 96 2.73 -4.50 -6.07
N PHE A 97 3.47 -4.00 -7.03
CA PHE A 97 4.46 -4.79 -7.75
C PHE A 97 5.70 -4.94 -6.88
N ILE A 98 6.13 -6.18 -6.66
CA ILE A 98 7.29 -6.52 -5.83
C ILE A 98 8.29 -7.28 -6.68
N LYS A 99 9.52 -6.81 -6.69
CA LYS A 99 10.61 -7.40 -7.46
C LYS A 99 11.92 -7.42 -6.68
N ALA A 100 12.66 -8.52 -6.78
CA ALA A 100 14.04 -8.58 -6.32
C ALA A 100 14.99 -8.14 -7.45
N LEU A 101 15.90 -7.25 -7.11
CA LEU A 101 16.98 -6.79 -7.99
C LEU A 101 18.29 -7.35 -7.46
N GLU A 102 18.97 -8.13 -8.28
CA GLU A 102 20.29 -8.64 -7.97
C GLU A 102 21.32 -7.70 -8.60
N GLU A 103 22.11 -7.03 -7.78
CA GLU A 103 23.31 -6.29 -8.17
C GLU A 103 24.53 -7.11 -7.76
N GLU A 104 25.73 -6.80 -8.27
CA GLU A 104 26.94 -7.62 -8.11
C GLU A 104 27.28 -8.00 -6.65
N SER A 105 26.89 -7.19 -5.67
CA SER A 105 27.20 -7.41 -4.25
C SER A 105 25.99 -7.40 -3.32
N GLU A 106 24.81 -7.01 -3.81
CA GLU A 106 23.64 -6.76 -2.97
C GLU A 106 22.36 -7.23 -3.66
N THR A 107 21.43 -7.72 -2.88
CA THR A 107 20.06 -7.96 -3.35
C THR A 107 19.16 -6.88 -2.76
N ARG A 108 18.37 -6.22 -3.60
CA ARG A 108 17.39 -5.22 -3.17
C ARG A 108 15.97 -5.69 -3.48
N LEU A 109 15.10 -5.54 -2.51
CA LEU A 109 13.67 -5.69 -2.73
C LEU A 109 13.11 -4.33 -3.16
N ARG A 110 12.41 -4.29 -4.29
CA ARG A 110 11.73 -3.09 -4.80
C ARG A 110 10.24 -3.31 -4.76
N MET A 111 9.53 -2.33 -4.21
CA MET A 111 8.07 -2.24 -4.25
C MET A 111 7.64 -1.03 -5.05
N VAL A 112 6.67 -1.19 -5.94
CA VAL A 112 6.15 -0.11 -6.79
C VAL A 112 4.63 -0.18 -6.82
N ALA A 113 3.99 0.98 -6.64
CA ALA A 113 2.55 1.15 -6.84
C ALA A 113 2.27 2.40 -7.68
N THR A 114 1.23 2.36 -8.49
CA THR A 114 0.79 3.51 -9.29
C THR A 114 -0.71 3.44 -9.58
N ASP A 115 -1.36 4.61 -9.68
CA ASP A 115 -2.74 4.76 -10.14
C ASP A 115 -2.83 5.38 -11.55
N GLY A 116 -1.66 5.66 -12.16
CA GLY A 116 -1.52 6.32 -13.47
C GLY A 116 -1.37 7.83 -13.39
N HIS A 117 -1.55 8.45 -12.21
CA HIS A 117 -1.35 9.88 -11.97
C HIS A 117 -0.18 10.16 -11.03
N ARG A 118 0.17 9.18 -10.24
CA ARG A 118 1.32 9.16 -9.35
C ARG A 118 1.90 7.76 -9.28
N LEU A 119 3.16 7.67 -8.89
CA LEU A 119 3.85 6.42 -8.65
C LEU A 119 4.62 6.55 -7.33
N SER A 120 4.66 5.48 -6.56
CA SER A 120 5.55 5.37 -5.40
C SER A 120 6.44 4.16 -5.54
N MET A 121 7.72 4.32 -5.22
CA MET A 121 8.71 3.26 -5.25
C MET A 121 9.52 3.29 -3.96
N ALA A 122 9.66 2.13 -3.34
CA ALA A 122 10.53 1.90 -2.20
C ALA A 122 11.50 0.76 -2.50
N GLU A 123 12.76 0.94 -2.11
CA GLU A 123 13.82 -0.07 -2.23
C GLU A 123 14.54 -0.23 -0.90
N ARG A 124 14.79 -1.47 -0.54
CA ARG A 124 15.60 -1.81 0.63
C ARG A 124 16.51 -2.99 0.31
N GLU A 125 17.70 -2.95 0.87
CA GLU A 125 18.62 -4.07 0.85
C GLU A 125 18.04 -5.21 1.68
N VAL A 126 18.15 -6.42 1.15
CA VAL A 126 17.67 -7.64 1.79
C VAL A 126 18.71 -8.75 1.60
N SER A 127 18.87 -9.59 2.62
CA SER A 127 19.75 -10.76 2.53
C SER A 127 18.99 -11.93 1.92
N ASP A 128 19.65 -12.64 1.00
CA ASP A 128 19.26 -13.97 0.49
C ASP A 128 17.83 -14.11 -0.08
N VAL A 129 17.36 -13.12 -0.81
CA VAL A 129 16.06 -13.20 -1.51
C VAL A 129 16.26 -13.84 -2.89
N THR A 130 16.39 -15.14 -2.93
CA THR A 130 16.50 -15.91 -4.18
C THR A 130 15.17 -16.61 -4.48
N SER A 131 14.28 -15.95 -5.17
CA SER A 131 13.06 -16.56 -5.73
C SER A 131 12.90 -16.20 -7.19
N PRO A 132 12.70 -17.18 -8.10
CA PRO A 132 12.43 -16.90 -9.50
C PRO A 132 11.23 -15.97 -9.70
N ASP A 133 10.21 -16.10 -8.85
CA ASP A 133 9.00 -15.27 -8.92
C ASP A 133 9.33 -13.80 -8.63
N LEU A 134 10.10 -13.53 -7.59
CA LEU A 134 10.52 -12.16 -7.27
C LEU A 134 11.53 -11.59 -8.27
N LYS A 135 12.37 -12.41 -8.92
CA LYS A 135 13.25 -11.95 -10.00
C LYS A 135 12.45 -11.45 -11.21
N ASN A 136 11.37 -12.13 -11.55
CA ASN A 136 10.46 -11.72 -12.62
C ASN A 136 9.55 -10.58 -12.18
N GLY A 137 9.28 -10.49 -10.89
CA GLY A 137 8.35 -9.55 -10.27
C GLY A 137 6.93 -10.07 -10.26
N VAL A 138 6.24 -9.81 -9.17
CA VAL A 138 4.87 -10.25 -8.90
C VAL A 138 4.02 -9.09 -8.40
N ILE A 139 2.70 -9.14 -8.63
CA ILE A 139 1.76 -8.12 -8.18
C ILE A 139 0.95 -8.68 -7.01
N PHE A 140 1.21 -8.18 -5.82
CA PHE A 140 0.44 -8.49 -4.63
C PHE A 140 -0.87 -7.70 -4.64
N PRO A 141 -2.03 -8.37 -4.50
CA PRO A 141 -3.31 -7.69 -4.52
C PRO A 141 -3.46 -6.76 -3.32
N LYS A 142 -4.18 -5.66 -3.49
CA LYS A 142 -4.44 -4.66 -2.44
C LYS A 142 -4.89 -5.28 -1.11
N LYS A 143 -5.84 -6.22 -1.14
CA LYS A 143 -6.30 -6.91 0.08
C LYS A 143 -5.18 -7.69 0.75
N GLY A 144 -4.34 -8.39 -0.02
CA GLY A 144 -3.19 -9.12 0.48
C GLY A 144 -2.15 -8.20 1.12
N ILE A 145 -1.92 -7.03 0.54
CA ILE A 145 -1.00 -6.01 1.09
C ILE A 145 -1.49 -5.50 2.45
N PHE A 146 -2.79 -5.27 2.63
CA PHE A 146 -3.33 -4.85 3.93
C PHE A 146 -3.21 -5.94 5.00
N GLU A 147 -3.43 -7.22 4.64
CA GLU A 147 -3.20 -8.32 5.58
C GLU A 147 -1.71 -8.50 5.88
N LEU A 148 -0.83 -8.33 4.89
CA LEU A 148 0.61 -8.35 5.08
C LEU A 148 1.06 -7.24 6.06
N LYS A 149 0.54 -6.03 5.91
CA LYS A 149 0.80 -4.92 6.83
C LYS A 149 0.37 -5.27 8.26
N LYS A 150 -0.83 -5.78 8.45
CA LYS A 150 -1.33 -6.23 9.76
C LYS A 150 -0.41 -7.27 10.42
N ILE A 151 -0.04 -8.31 9.66
CA ILE A 151 0.87 -9.35 10.14
C ILE A 151 2.21 -8.73 10.54
N ALA A 152 2.69 -7.75 9.79
CA ALA A 152 3.94 -7.05 10.07
C ALA A 152 3.85 -6.17 11.33
N GLU A 153 2.69 -5.58 11.63
CA GLU A 153 2.46 -4.73 12.81
C GLU A 153 2.40 -5.50 14.13
N GLU A 154 1.90 -6.75 14.12
CA GLU A 154 1.64 -7.53 15.36
C GLU A 154 2.88 -7.91 16.16
N SER A 155 4.10 -7.82 15.64
CA SER A 155 5.37 -7.91 16.39
C SER A 155 6.58 -7.59 15.50
N ASN A 156 7.64 -7.08 16.11
CA ASN A 156 8.96 -7.03 15.50
C ASN A 156 9.46 -8.48 15.34
N GLY A 157 9.62 -8.95 14.11
CA GLY A 157 10.09 -10.31 13.85
C GLY A 157 10.12 -10.65 12.37
N GLU A 158 10.64 -11.83 12.12
CA GLU A 158 10.81 -12.36 10.77
C GLU A 158 9.46 -12.78 10.17
N ILE A 159 9.24 -12.39 8.93
CA ILE A 159 8.13 -12.83 8.09
C ILE A 159 8.71 -13.76 7.03
N MET A 160 8.07 -14.89 6.87
CA MET A 160 8.44 -15.88 5.87
C MET A 160 7.51 -15.80 4.67
N LEU A 161 8.06 -15.73 3.46
CA LEU A 161 7.33 -15.59 2.20
C LEU A 161 7.73 -16.70 1.24
N THR A 162 6.77 -17.38 0.63
CA THR A 162 7.01 -18.33 -0.47
C THR A 162 5.96 -18.18 -1.55
N PHE A 163 6.24 -18.74 -2.71
CA PHE A 163 5.36 -18.70 -3.88
C PHE A 163 4.95 -20.10 -4.29
N LEU A 164 3.70 -20.27 -4.68
CA LEU A 164 3.09 -21.50 -5.16
C LEU A 164 2.22 -21.16 -6.37
N ASP A 165 2.63 -21.56 -7.55
CA ASP A 165 1.94 -21.21 -8.80
C ASP A 165 1.65 -19.70 -8.89
N ASN A 166 0.36 -19.33 -8.89
CA ASN A 166 -0.08 -17.93 -8.94
C ASN A 166 -0.51 -17.41 -7.55
N SER A 167 0.14 -17.87 -6.50
CA SER A 167 -0.19 -17.51 -5.12
C SER A 167 1.06 -17.22 -4.31
N ALA A 168 0.95 -16.31 -3.36
CA ALA A 168 1.95 -16.09 -2.33
C ALA A 168 1.44 -16.61 -0.99
N VAL A 169 2.34 -17.20 -0.21
CA VAL A 169 2.09 -17.61 1.17
C VAL A 169 2.98 -16.83 2.09
N VAL A 170 2.36 -16.17 3.05
CA VAL A 170 3.03 -15.44 4.13
C VAL A 170 2.85 -16.20 5.41
N LYS A 171 3.94 -16.49 6.12
CA LYS A 171 3.94 -17.17 7.42
C LYS A 171 4.60 -16.29 8.47
N LYS A 172 3.97 -16.17 9.64
CA LYS A 172 4.53 -15.56 10.83
C LYS A 172 4.03 -16.30 12.06
N GLY A 173 4.94 -16.96 12.79
CA GLY A 173 4.55 -17.86 13.88
C GLY A 173 3.59 -18.95 13.39
N ASP A 174 2.43 -19.04 14.04
CA ASP A 174 1.37 -19.98 13.69
C ASP A 174 0.37 -19.43 12.64
N THR A 175 0.53 -18.17 12.21
CA THR A 175 -0.34 -17.55 11.22
C THR A 175 0.18 -17.80 9.82
N LEU A 176 -0.69 -18.33 8.97
CA LEU A 176 -0.46 -18.54 7.54
C LEU A 176 -1.52 -17.79 6.74
N VAL A 177 -1.06 -17.00 5.76
CA VAL A 177 -1.93 -16.30 4.82
C VAL A 177 -1.57 -16.72 3.40
N LEU A 178 -2.51 -17.35 2.72
CA LEU A 178 -2.44 -17.66 1.30
C LEU A 178 -3.19 -16.57 0.54
N MET A 179 -2.53 -15.94 -0.43
CA MET A 179 -3.14 -14.92 -1.27
C MET A 179 -2.86 -15.20 -2.74
N ARG A 180 -3.89 -15.11 -3.57
CA ARG A 180 -3.74 -15.20 -5.01
C ARG A 180 -3.11 -13.90 -5.53
N LEU A 181 -2.03 -14.01 -6.30
CA LEU A 181 -1.39 -12.89 -6.96
C LEU A 181 -2.28 -12.35 -8.10
N VAL A 182 -2.07 -11.10 -8.45
CA VAL A 182 -2.76 -10.50 -9.60
C VAL A 182 -2.13 -11.01 -10.89
N ASP A 183 -2.96 -11.62 -11.75
CA ASP A 183 -2.53 -12.04 -13.07
C ASP A 183 -2.27 -10.83 -13.97
N GLY A 184 -1.22 -10.88 -14.79
CA GLY A 184 -0.92 -9.88 -15.79
C GLY A 184 0.41 -9.18 -15.57
N TYR A 185 0.68 -8.20 -16.43
CA TYR A 185 1.93 -7.47 -16.41
C TYR A 185 1.75 -6.11 -15.74
N PHE A 186 2.61 -5.83 -14.76
CA PHE A 186 2.75 -4.47 -14.27
C PHE A 186 3.39 -3.60 -15.36
N PRO A 187 2.88 -2.38 -15.62
CA PRO A 187 3.44 -1.54 -16.68
C PRO A 187 4.90 -1.20 -16.42
N ASP A 188 5.64 -0.96 -17.48
CA ASP A 188 7.02 -0.52 -17.41
C ASP A 188 7.09 0.91 -16.83
N TYR A 189 7.18 0.96 -15.50
CA TYR A 189 7.19 2.19 -14.73
C TYR A 189 8.48 3.00 -14.93
N THR A 190 9.55 2.40 -15.43
CA THR A 190 10.81 3.12 -15.66
C THR A 190 10.65 4.23 -16.69
N ARG A 191 9.70 4.08 -17.61
CA ARG A 191 9.39 5.09 -18.64
C ARG A 191 8.74 6.36 -18.11
N VAL A 192 8.13 6.31 -16.94
CA VAL A 192 7.48 7.47 -16.33
C VAL A 192 8.34 8.12 -15.26
N MET A 193 9.48 7.51 -14.94
CA MET A 193 10.45 8.08 -14.01
C MET A 193 11.29 9.15 -14.73
N PRO A 194 11.21 10.43 -14.31
CA PRO A 194 12.03 11.47 -14.90
C PRO A 194 13.53 11.21 -14.61
N THR A 195 14.36 11.41 -15.61
CA THR A 195 15.82 11.30 -15.49
C THR A 195 16.53 12.63 -15.71
N ASP A 196 15.76 13.65 -16.09
CA ASP A 196 16.27 14.95 -16.56
C ASP A 196 15.65 16.15 -15.83
N ASN A 197 15.10 15.92 -14.64
CA ASN A 197 14.70 17.00 -13.73
C ASN A 197 15.96 17.73 -13.24
N ASP A 198 16.06 19.02 -13.57
CA ASP A 198 17.26 19.86 -13.36
C ASP A 198 17.09 20.90 -12.26
N LYS A 199 15.91 20.99 -11.64
CA LYS A 199 15.56 21.93 -10.59
C LYS A 199 15.20 21.19 -9.33
N THR A 200 15.98 21.37 -8.26
CA THR A 200 15.74 20.77 -6.96
C THR A 200 15.35 21.83 -5.94
N VAL A 201 14.22 21.61 -5.32
CA VAL A 201 13.70 22.43 -4.22
C VAL A 201 13.77 21.61 -2.94
N THR A 202 14.62 22.03 -1.99
CA THR A 202 14.66 21.41 -0.67
C THR A 202 13.79 22.22 0.29
N VAL A 203 12.82 21.56 0.90
CA VAL A 203 11.85 22.17 1.82
C VAL A 203 11.74 21.38 3.11
N ASN A 204 11.50 22.09 4.24
CA ASN A 204 11.20 21.41 5.51
C ASN A 204 9.89 20.62 5.36
N ARG A 205 9.97 19.30 5.62
CA ARG A 205 8.88 18.35 5.39
C ARG A 205 7.61 18.71 6.16
N GLU A 206 7.74 19.05 7.43
CA GLU A 206 6.58 19.33 8.30
C GLU A 206 5.85 20.61 7.86
N ASN A 207 6.60 21.68 7.59
CA ASN A 207 6.05 22.93 7.10
C ASN A 207 5.34 22.73 5.75
N PHE A 208 5.95 21.97 4.84
CA PHE A 208 5.38 21.66 3.54
C PHE A 208 4.11 20.84 3.68
N PHE A 209 4.12 19.76 4.48
CA PHE A 209 2.96 18.92 4.74
C PHE A 209 1.78 19.72 5.29
N HIS A 210 2.01 20.56 6.29
CA HIS A 210 0.94 21.35 6.90
C HIS A 210 0.42 22.45 5.97
N SER A 211 1.28 23.07 5.17
CA SER A 211 0.87 24.04 4.13
C SER A 211 -0.01 23.36 3.08
N LEU A 212 0.41 22.21 2.54
CA LEU A 212 -0.39 21.43 1.59
C LEU A 212 -1.77 21.07 2.17
N ARG A 213 -1.83 20.66 3.45
CA ARG A 213 -3.10 20.36 4.12
C ARG A 213 -4.00 21.58 4.26
N ARG A 214 -3.45 22.76 4.58
CA ARG A 214 -4.23 24.01 4.65
C ARG A 214 -4.79 24.40 3.28
N MET A 215 -3.96 24.32 2.23
CA MET A 215 -4.40 24.60 0.86
C MET A 215 -5.46 23.59 0.37
N ALA A 216 -5.33 22.33 0.77
CA ALA A 216 -6.29 21.28 0.40
C ALA A 216 -7.71 21.52 0.96
N ILE A 217 -7.88 22.33 2.02
CA ILE A 217 -9.19 22.67 2.59
C ILE A 217 -10.08 23.37 1.56
N LEU A 218 -9.49 24.24 0.73
CA LEU A 218 -10.22 24.96 -0.32
C LEU A 218 -10.32 24.14 -1.63
N SER A 219 -9.60 23.03 -1.74
CA SER A 219 -9.72 22.16 -2.89
C SER A 219 -10.99 21.30 -2.78
N SER A 220 -11.93 21.47 -3.71
CA SER A 220 -13.10 20.58 -3.83
C SER A 220 -12.75 19.33 -4.63
N GLU A 221 -13.65 18.33 -4.66
CA GLU A 221 -13.48 17.16 -5.54
C GLU A 221 -13.31 17.54 -7.02
N LYS A 222 -13.87 18.66 -7.42
CA LYS A 222 -13.80 19.20 -8.79
C LYS A 222 -12.55 20.05 -9.03
N PHE A 223 -12.02 20.73 -7.99
CA PHE A 223 -10.88 21.66 -8.08
C PHE A 223 -9.77 21.24 -7.12
N LYS A 224 -9.16 20.06 -7.35
CA LYS A 224 -8.12 19.48 -6.49
C LYS A 224 -6.74 20.11 -6.65
N GLY A 225 -6.59 21.05 -7.57
CA GLY A 225 -5.32 21.66 -7.92
C GLY A 225 -4.87 22.73 -6.96
N ILE A 226 -3.61 22.67 -6.57
CA ILE A 226 -2.85 23.77 -5.99
C ILE A 226 -1.85 24.26 -7.02
N VAL A 227 -1.49 25.54 -6.95
CA VAL A 227 -0.40 26.13 -7.74
C VAL A 227 0.79 26.34 -6.82
N MET A 228 1.94 25.90 -7.25
CA MET A 228 3.23 26.12 -6.59
C MET A 228 4.06 27.04 -7.46
N GLU A 229 4.36 28.23 -6.97
CA GLU A 229 5.24 29.20 -7.60
C GLU A 229 6.59 29.23 -6.88
N LEU A 230 7.64 28.92 -7.61
CA LEU A 230 9.02 28.92 -7.13
C LEU A 230 9.71 30.19 -7.58
N LYS A 231 10.38 30.82 -6.65
CA LYS A 231 11.29 31.94 -6.85
C LYS A 231 12.55 31.70 -6.01
N ASP A 232 13.57 32.53 -6.18
CA ASP A 232 14.81 32.38 -5.42
C ASP A 232 14.54 32.37 -3.90
N GLY A 233 14.84 31.23 -3.25
CA GLY A 233 14.65 31.01 -1.82
C GLY A 233 13.21 30.87 -1.32
N VAL A 234 12.20 30.93 -2.20
CA VAL A 234 10.79 31.02 -1.78
C VAL A 234 9.89 30.13 -2.63
N MET A 235 8.97 29.41 -1.99
CA MET A 235 7.86 28.69 -2.60
C MET A 235 6.54 29.30 -2.12
N GLU A 236 5.74 29.86 -3.02
CA GLU A 236 4.35 30.21 -2.75
C GLU A 236 3.43 29.08 -3.17
N ILE A 237 2.56 28.63 -2.27
CA ILE A 237 1.50 27.65 -2.56
C ILE A 237 0.16 28.34 -2.48
N SER A 238 -0.65 28.20 -3.52
CA SER A 238 -1.97 28.79 -3.57
C SER A 238 -3.03 27.78 -4.01
N ALA A 239 -4.25 27.99 -3.53
CA ALA A 239 -5.46 27.28 -3.93
C ALA A 239 -6.58 28.29 -4.18
N SER A 240 -7.33 28.09 -5.25
CA SER A 240 -8.49 28.92 -5.58
C SER A 240 -9.68 28.04 -5.90
N ASN A 241 -10.81 28.37 -5.30
CA ASN A 241 -12.09 27.71 -5.52
C ASN A 241 -13.15 28.79 -5.70
N PRO A 242 -13.84 28.86 -6.85
CA PRO A 242 -14.81 29.90 -7.12
C PRO A 242 -15.97 29.97 -6.13
N GLU A 243 -16.26 28.87 -5.42
CA GLU A 243 -17.38 28.78 -4.48
C GLU A 243 -16.95 29.02 -3.02
N LEU A 244 -15.68 28.77 -2.68
CA LEU A 244 -15.19 28.78 -1.30
C LEU A 244 -14.18 29.91 -1.02
N GLY A 245 -13.50 30.43 -2.05
CA GLY A 245 -12.51 31.50 -1.92
C GLY A 245 -11.08 31.07 -2.27
N GLU A 246 -10.12 31.83 -1.79
CA GLU A 246 -8.71 31.68 -2.12
C GLU A 246 -7.86 31.54 -0.86
N ALA A 247 -6.80 30.77 -0.96
CA ALA A 247 -5.76 30.68 0.07
C ALA A 247 -4.38 30.77 -0.57
N ARG A 248 -3.45 31.37 0.17
CA ARG A 248 -2.06 31.52 -0.25
C ARG A 248 -1.16 31.43 0.95
N GLU A 249 -0.04 30.75 0.81
CA GLU A 249 0.96 30.61 1.84
C GLU A 249 2.36 30.56 1.22
N THR A 250 3.33 31.16 1.91
CA THR A 250 4.72 31.23 1.48
C THR A 250 5.60 30.41 2.41
N LEU A 251 6.47 29.60 1.83
CA LEU A 251 7.46 28.77 2.54
C LEU A 251 8.88 29.19 2.13
N GLU A 252 9.79 29.24 3.10
CA GLU A 252 11.21 29.34 2.82
C GLU A 252 11.73 27.99 2.33
N VAL A 253 12.47 27.99 1.23
CA VAL A 253 13.02 26.81 0.59
C VAL A 253 14.47 27.03 0.16
N ARG A 254 15.22 25.96 -0.01
CA ARG A 254 16.52 26.02 -0.69
C ARG A 254 16.26 25.79 -2.18
N TYR A 255 16.25 26.88 -2.93
CA TYR A 255 16.08 26.88 -4.38
C TYR A 255 16.78 28.08 -4.99
N THR A 256 17.56 27.86 -6.03
CA THR A 256 18.32 28.89 -6.76
C THR A 256 18.17 28.65 -8.27
N GLY A 257 16.95 28.61 -8.73
CA GLY A 257 16.62 28.36 -10.14
C GLY A 257 15.79 29.49 -10.74
N PRO A 258 15.44 29.39 -12.02
CA PRO A 258 14.50 30.31 -12.65
C PRO A 258 13.11 30.19 -12.03
N ASP A 259 12.31 31.24 -12.12
CA ASP A 259 10.91 31.21 -11.70
C ASP A 259 10.19 30.08 -12.41
N LEU A 260 9.41 29.29 -11.66
CA LEU A 260 8.67 28.16 -12.17
C LEU A 260 7.31 28.07 -11.48
N SER A 261 6.25 27.92 -12.26
CA SER A 261 4.89 27.68 -11.74
C SER A 261 4.40 26.31 -12.20
N VAL A 262 4.02 25.46 -11.25
CA VAL A 262 3.52 24.10 -11.52
C VAL A 262 2.24 23.85 -10.74
N ARG A 263 1.31 23.13 -11.35
CA ARG A 263 0.05 22.77 -10.70
C ARG A 263 0.00 21.29 -10.38
N PHE A 264 -0.34 20.97 -9.12
CA PHE A 264 -0.46 19.58 -8.66
C PHE A 264 -1.79 19.31 -7.96
N ASN A 265 -2.19 18.06 -7.91
CA ASN A 265 -3.22 17.61 -6.97
C ASN A 265 -2.61 17.60 -5.56
N ALA A 266 -3.14 18.44 -4.68
CA ALA A 266 -2.65 18.58 -3.31
C ALA A 266 -2.58 17.23 -2.57
N ARG A 267 -3.57 16.34 -2.78
CA ARG A 267 -3.63 15.06 -2.13
C ARG A 267 -2.47 14.15 -2.48
N TYR A 268 -2.02 14.18 -3.73
CA TYR A 268 -0.90 13.33 -4.15
C TYR A 268 0.41 13.73 -3.47
N LEU A 269 0.62 15.02 -3.30
CA LEU A 269 1.77 15.54 -2.54
C LEU A 269 1.65 15.22 -1.05
N ILE A 270 0.46 15.43 -0.44
CA ILE A 270 0.20 15.12 0.97
C ILE A 270 0.49 13.65 1.25
N ASP A 271 -0.04 12.75 0.44
CA ASP A 271 0.14 11.30 0.63
C ASP A 271 1.64 10.92 0.55
N ALA A 272 2.38 11.47 -0.43
CA ALA A 272 3.79 11.20 -0.63
C ALA A 272 4.68 11.76 0.50
N VAL A 273 4.38 12.97 1.00
CA VAL A 273 5.12 13.60 2.12
C VAL A 273 4.80 12.91 3.45
N SER A 274 3.58 12.39 3.62
CA SER A 274 3.11 11.81 4.89
C SER A 274 3.81 10.52 5.28
N VAL A 275 4.42 9.82 4.34
CA VAL A 275 5.12 8.55 4.58
C VAL A 275 6.62 8.70 4.83
N LEU A 276 7.10 9.93 4.85
CA LEU A 276 8.50 10.29 5.13
C LEU A 276 8.66 10.80 6.56
N ASP A 277 9.76 10.46 7.17
CA ASP A 277 10.09 10.88 8.55
C ASP A 277 11.25 11.91 8.59
N GLU A 278 11.95 12.12 7.47
CA GLU A 278 13.07 13.04 7.38
C GLU A 278 12.65 14.51 7.59
N GLU A 279 13.56 15.30 8.10
CA GLU A 279 13.33 16.74 8.36
C GLU A 279 13.14 17.54 7.07
N PHE A 280 13.84 17.16 6.01
CA PHE A 280 13.78 17.83 4.71
C PHE A 280 13.47 16.84 3.59
N VAL A 281 12.73 17.33 2.60
CA VAL A 281 12.41 16.61 1.37
C VAL A 281 12.84 17.41 0.15
N ASP A 282 13.23 16.72 -0.90
CA ASP A 282 13.56 17.29 -2.19
C ASP A 282 12.41 17.08 -3.16
N LEU A 283 12.01 18.17 -3.82
CA LEU A 283 11.11 18.15 -4.94
C LEU A 283 11.93 18.50 -6.19
N GLU A 284 12.10 17.51 -7.06
CA GLU A 284 12.82 17.66 -8.33
C GLU A 284 11.84 17.95 -9.45
N LEU A 285 12.09 19.01 -10.20
CA LEU A 285 11.22 19.54 -11.22
C LEU A 285 12.02 19.80 -12.52
N LYS A 286 11.33 19.88 -13.64
CA LYS A 286 11.88 20.31 -14.93
C LYS A 286 11.14 21.52 -15.46
N ASP A 287 9.86 21.37 -15.72
CA ASP A 287 8.96 22.38 -16.26
C ASP A 287 7.53 22.19 -15.74
N GLU A 288 6.59 22.98 -16.22
CA GLU A 288 5.18 22.98 -15.79
C GLU A 288 4.40 21.72 -16.19
N LEU A 289 4.89 20.93 -17.16
CA LEU A 289 4.22 19.77 -17.76
C LEU A 289 4.89 18.45 -17.45
N SER A 290 6.14 18.48 -17.00
CA SER A 290 6.92 17.29 -16.69
C SER A 290 6.61 16.75 -15.29
N PRO A 291 6.66 15.44 -15.08
CA PRO A 291 6.42 14.85 -13.77
C PRO A 291 7.44 15.33 -12.75
N ALA A 292 6.96 15.62 -11.53
CA ALA A 292 7.83 15.91 -10.39
C ALA A 292 8.28 14.62 -9.72
N VAL A 293 9.45 14.63 -9.10
CA VAL A 293 9.94 13.58 -8.21
C VAL A 293 10.10 14.15 -6.81
N LEU A 294 9.46 13.52 -5.84
CA LEU A 294 9.63 13.81 -4.42
C LEU A 294 10.43 12.69 -3.77
N ARG A 295 11.45 13.06 -3.00
CA ARG A 295 12.29 12.10 -2.26
C ARG A 295 12.80 12.69 -0.94
N PRO A 296 13.25 11.88 0.02
CA PRO A 296 13.98 12.37 1.19
C PRO A 296 15.26 13.06 0.76
N HIS A 297 15.64 14.13 1.47
CA HIS A 297 16.81 14.95 1.10
C HIS A 297 18.15 14.19 1.11
N GLN A 298 18.37 13.30 2.07
CA GLN A 298 19.63 12.58 2.23
C GLN A 298 19.50 11.06 2.13
N ALA A 299 18.34 10.51 2.42
CA ALA A 299 18.11 9.08 2.36
C ALA A 299 17.86 8.61 0.90
N ARG A 300 18.27 7.39 0.64
CA ARG A 300 18.03 6.71 -0.65
C ARG A 300 17.01 5.61 -0.47
N GLY A 301 16.50 5.11 -1.60
CA GLY A 301 15.61 3.95 -1.62
C GLY A 301 14.14 4.29 -1.46
N PHE A 302 13.76 5.56 -1.63
CA PHE A 302 12.36 5.99 -1.82
C PHE A 302 12.29 7.11 -2.85
N LEU A 303 11.26 7.06 -3.69
CA LEU A 303 10.83 8.18 -4.52
C LEU A 303 9.33 8.10 -4.82
N SER A 304 8.73 9.26 -5.01
CA SER A 304 7.37 9.39 -5.53
C SER A 304 7.37 10.28 -6.77
N VAL A 305 6.82 9.77 -7.87
CA VAL A 305 6.57 10.55 -9.09
C VAL A 305 5.15 11.08 -9.05
N ILE A 306 4.98 12.36 -9.34
CA ILE A 306 3.68 13.03 -9.29
C ILE A 306 3.46 13.79 -10.60
N MET A 307 2.38 13.42 -11.31
CA MET A 307 2.03 14.08 -12.56
C MET A 307 1.45 15.47 -12.29
N PRO A 308 1.90 16.52 -13.00
CA PRO A 308 1.28 17.84 -12.94
C PRO A 308 -0.12 17.81 -13.52
N MET A 309 -0.96 18.72 -13.05
CA MET A 309 -2.31 18.92 -13.60
C MET A 309 -2.24 19.88 -14.80
N ARG A 310 -2.78 19.46 -15.92
CA ARG A 310 -2.97 20.35 -17.08
C ARG A 310 -4.16 21.26 -16.82
N VAL A 311 -4.03 22.52 -17.27
CA VAL A 311 -5.12 23.53 -17.23
C VAL A 311 -6.17 23.19 -18.29
#